data_2fe555c1b2ba76d838e339b382740df0
#
_entry.id   2fe555c1b2ba76d838e339b382740df0
#
_cell.length_a   1.000
_cell.length_b   1.000
_cell.length_c   1.000
_cell.angle_alpha   90.00
_cell.angle_beta   90.00
_cell.angle_gamma   90.00
#
_symmetry.space_group_name_H-M   'P 1'
#
loop_
_entity.id
_entity.type
_entity.pdbx_description
1 polymer ?
#
loop_
_entity_poly.entity_id
_entity_poly.type
_entity_poly.pdbx_seq_one_letter_code
_entity_poly.pdbx_strand_id
1 'polypeptide(L)'
;RNGQGNRNDQGGRNNQDGQGNRNDQGGQDGGDNGPRGDGQNRDDDGGGRGRRGRRRRERNRGGNRPAEGETEVREDDVLQPVAGILDVLDNYAFVRTSGYLAGNNDVYVSMNMIRRYGLRRGDAITGAVKMPRDGQSDGQHDGPGGGQGGGRGGGQGGKNRAKFNPLARIDTVNGGPADQARQRPEFSKLTPLYPNQRLRLETEKNIISTRVIDLIMPIGKGQRALIVSPPKAGKTTILQNIANAIATNNPECHLMVVLVDERPEEVTDMQRSVKGEVIASTFDRPPSDHTQVAELAIERAKRLVELGQDVVVLLDSITRLGRAYNNSSPASGRILSGGVDSTALYPPKRFLGAARNIENGGSLTIIATAMVETGSAGDTVIFEEFKGTGNAELKLDRRIAERRVFPAVDVGPSGTRKEELLMSPEEAGIMHKLRRVLSGLDTHQAIDLLMSQLRKTNTNYEFLLQVAKTTPTLPQDEE
;
A
#
# COMPACT_ATOMS: atom_id res chain seq x y z
N ARG A 1 -39.30 54.47 15.09
CA ARG A 1 -39.50 55.36 13.91
C ARG A 1 -39.01 54.61 12.70
N ASN A 2 -39.95 53.98 11.98
CA ASN A 2 -40.53 54.39 10.71
C ASN A 2 -39.50 54.23 9.59
N GLY A 3 -39.74 53.54 8.53
CA GLY A 3 -40.93 53.05 7.84
C GLY A 3 -40.47 52.38 6.57
N GLN A 4 -41.15 51.35 6.14
CA GLN A 4 -42.02 51.27 4.97
C GLN A 4 -41.28 51.57 3.65
N GLY A 5 -41.32 50.79 2.62
CA GLY A 5 -42.29 49.82 2.16
C GLY A 5 -42.20 49.71 0.63
N ASN A 6 -42.82 48.69 0.11
CA ASN A 6 -43.49 48.48 -1.19
C ASN A 6 -42.71 47.79 -2.29
N ARG A 7 -43.07 46.55 -2.65
CA ARG A 7 -44.18 46.02 -3.52
C ARG A 7 -44.13 46.50 -4.96
N ASN A 8 -43.95 45.57 -5.87
CA ASN A 8 -44.89 45.11 -6.91
C ASN A 8 -44.09 44.22 -7.90
N ASP A 9 -44.40 43.02 -8.18
CA ASP A 9 -45.58 42.31 -8.69
C ASP A 9 -45.70 42.33 -10.23
N GLN A 10 -46.10 41.15 -10.76
CA GLN A 10 -46.61 40.83 -12.12
C GLN A 10 -45.54 40.48 -13.16
N GLY A 11 -45.62 39.35 -13.86
CA GLY A 11 -46.63 38.34 -14.06
C GLY A 11 -46.62 37.91 -15.53
N GLY A 12 -47.02 36.66 -15.80
CA GLY A 12 -47.42 36.20 -17.12
C GLY A 12 -46.60 35.04 -17.69
N ARG A 13 -46.94 33.77 -17.53
CA ARG A 13 -47.93 32.89 -18.23
C ARG A 13 -47.76 32.85 -19.76
N ASN A 14 -47.44 31.68 -20.27
CA ASN A 14 -48.27 30.73 -21.06
C ASN A 14 -47.33 29.71 -21.74
N ASN A 15 -47.50 28.43 -21.53
CA ASN A 15 -48.39 27.43 -22.12
C ASN A 15 -48.21 27.23 -23.63
N GLN A 16 -47.88 26.03 -24.05
CA GLN A 16 -48.70 24.97 -24.68
C GLN A 16 -47.78 24.06 -25.47
N ASP A 17 -47.72 22.75 -25.19
CA ASP A 17 -48.54 21.65 -25.71
C ASP A 17 -48.21 21.16 -27.12
N GLY A 18 -48.06 19.85 -27.23
CA GLY A 18 -48.19 19.04 -28.45
C GLY A 18 -47.26 17.83 -28.41
N GLN A 19 -47.60 16.70 -27.80
CA GLN A 19 -48.35 15.54 -28.31
C GLN A 19 -47.86 15.17 -29.72
N GLY A 20 -47.26 14.00 -29.87
CA GLY A 20 -47.71 12.68 -29.93
C GLY A 20 -47.16 12.04 -31.18
N ASN A 21 -46.69 10.88 -31.26
CA ASN A 21 -47.46 9.72 -31.61
C ASN A 21 -46.58 8.49 -31.85
N ARG A 22 -47.14 7.38 -31.45
CA ARG A 22 -46.78 5.98 -31.58
C ARG A 22 -46.70 5.53 -33.02
N ASN A 23 -45.89 4.49 -33.25
CA ASN A 23 -46.27 3.16 -33.80
C ASN A 23 -44.95 2.38 -34.00
N ASP A 24 -44.68 1.27 -33.43
CA ASP A 24 -45.24 -0.09 -33.34
C ASP A 24 -45.10 -0.91 -34.64
N GLN A 25 -44.70 -2.18 -34.42
CA GLN A 25 -44.68 -3.39 -35.27
C GLN A 25 -43.47 -3.56 -36.18
N GLY A 26 -42.74 -4.66 -36.22
CA GLY A 26 -43.03 -6.02 -35.77
C GLY A 26 -42.53 -6.98 -36.90
N GLY A 27 -42.10 -8.18 -36.50
CA GLY A 27 -41.89 -9.31 -37.41
C GLY A 27 -40.43 -9.64 -37.72
N GLN A 28 -39.85 -10.62 -37.13
CA GLN A 28 -39.95 -12.08 -37.18
C GLN A 28 -39.32 -12.72 -38.43
N ASP A 29 -38.48 -13.75 -38.13
CA ASP A 29 -38.11 -14.95 -38.88
C ASP A 29 -37.06 -14.79 -39.97
N GLY A 30 -36.03 -15.64 -40.09
CA GLY A 30 -35.85 -17.02 -39.76
C GLY A 30 -34.82 -17.61 -40.73
N GLY A 31 -34.09 -18.64 -40.31
CA GLY A 31 -33.56 -19.71 -41.14
C GLY A 31 -32.16 -19.45 -41.76
N ASP A 32 -31.19 -20.12 -41.36
CA ASP A 32 -30.75 -21.50 -41.37
C ASP A 32 -29.89 -21.87 -42.60
N ASN A 33 -28.86 -22.68 -42.36
CA ASN A 33 -28.09 -23.55 -43.24
C ASN A 33 -26.86 -23.01 -44.01
N GLY A 34 -25.70 -23.56 -43.59
CA GLY A 34 -24.53 -23.84 -44.44
C GLY A 34 -24.84 -24.94 -45.48
N PRO A 35 -23.93 -25.67 -46.10
CA PRO A 35 -22.47 -25.78 -45.92
C PRO A 35 -21.66 -25.96 -47.24
N ARG A 36 -20.32 -26.09 -47.11
CA ARG A 36 -19.36 -26.86 -47.91
C ARG A 36 -19.23 -26.64 -49.43
N GLY A 37 -17.96 -26.59 -49.86
CA GLY A 37 -17.57 -26.92 -51.20
C GLY A 37 -16.11 -26.67 -51.51
N ASP A 38 -15.35 -27.74 -51.53
CA ASP A 38 -14.01 -27.96 -52.09
C ASP A 38 -13.90 -27.58 -53.57
N GLY A 39 -12.64 -27.38 -54.05
CA GLY A 39 -12.30 -27.53 -55.44
C GLY A 39 -11.10 -26.70 -55.88
N GLN A 40 -9.93 -27.18 -55.74
CA GLN A 40 -8.94 -27.75 -56.68
C GLN A 40 -8.71 -27.03 -58.03
N ASN A 41 -7.41 -26.67 -58.20
CA ASN A 41 -6.55 -26.79 -59.38
C ASN A 41 -6.89 -26.10 -60.69
N ARG A 42 -5.93 -25.33 -61.22
CA ARG A 42 -5.08 -25.74 -62.37
C ARG A 42 -4.18 -24.62 -62.86
N ASP A 43 -2.94 -25.01 -63.02
CA ASP A 43 -1.86 -24.66 -63.92
C ASP A 43 -2.23 -23.85 -65.19
N ASP A 44 -1.31 -22.94 -65.57
CA ASP A 44 -0.51 -22.97 -66.82
C ASP A 44 0.29 -21.67 -66.98
N ASP A 45 1.55 -21.74 -67.00
CA ASP A 45 2.60 -21.71 -68.03
C ASP A 45 2.73 -20.42 -68.88
N GLY A 46 3.97 -19.91 -68.97
CA GLY A 46 4.33 -18.96 -70.02
C GLY A 46 5.50 -18.01 -69.70
N GLY A 47 6.68 -18.46 -69.74
CA GLY A 47 7.86 -18.19 -70.48
C GLY A 47 8.43 -16.73 -70.54
N GLY A 48 9.74 -16.58 -70.19
CA GLY A 48 10.48 -15.38 -70.58
C GLY A 48 11.88 -15.27 -69.93
N ARG A 49 12.86 -15.76 -70.71
CA ARG A 49 14.31 -15.77 -70.37
C ARG A 49 14.93 -14.41 -70.18
N GLY A 50 15.84 -14.29 -69.14
CA GLY A 50 16.78 -13.21 -69.04
C GLY A 50 17.88 -13.46 -67.98
N ARG A 51 18.98 -14.06 -68.43
CA ARG A 51 20.22 -14.29 -67.66
C ARG A 51 20.94 -12.95 -67.39
N ARG A 52 21.49 -12.76 -66.22
CA ARG A 52 22.89 -12.39 -65.82
C ARG A 52 22.93 -11.55 -64.59
N GLY A 53 23.83 -11.95 -63.65
CA GLY A 53 24.43 -11.04 -62.68
C GLY A 53 24.52 -11.53 -61.24
N ARG A 54 25.39 -12.54 -61.02
CA ARG A 54 25.94 -12.80 -59.66
C ARG A 54 26.63 -11.54 -59.16
N ARG A 55 26.19 -11.02 -57.97
CA ARG A 55 27.08 -10.48 -56.96
C ARG A 55 26.45 -10.63 -55.61
N ARG A 56 26.99 -11.57 -54.82
CA ARG A 56 26.87 -11.64 -53.35
C ARG A 56 27.12 -10.24 -52.76
N ARG A 57 26.12 -9.70 -52.12
CA ARG A 57 26.28 -8.76 -51.02
C ARG A 57 25.46 -9.32 -49.86
N GLU A 58 26.15 -10.04 -49.00
CA GLU A 58 25.74 -10.20 -47.62
C GLU A 58 25.65 -8.79 -47.04
N ARG A 59 24.47 -8.20 -47.02
CA ARG A 59 24.15 -7.06 -46.17
C ARG A 59 23.60 -7.66 -44.90
N ASN A 60 24.52 -7.73 -43.95
CA ASN A 60 24.34 -7.75 -42.52
C ASN A 60 23.11 -6.88 -42.16
N ARG A 61 21.95 -7.51 -41.97
CA ARG A 61 20.82 -6.90 -41.28
C ARG A 61 21.14 -7.00 -39.81
N GLY A 62 22.07 -6.20 -39.34
CA GLY A 62 22.23 -5.86 -37.96
C GLY A 62 20.98 -5.09 -37.52
N GLY A 63 19.97 -5.80 -37.04
CA GLY A 63 18.92 -5.21 -36.26
C GLY A 63 19.57 -4.53 -35.06
N ASN A 64 19.36 -3.25 -34.94
CA ASN A 64 19.74 -2.45 -33.80
C ASN A 64 18.95 -2.95 -32.59
N ARG A 65 19.41 -4.07 -31.96
CA ARG A 65 19.05 -4.42 -30.60
C ARG A 65 19.76 -3.41 -29.72
N PRO A 66 19.06 -2.71 -28.82
CA PRO A 66 19.77 -1.93 -27.80
C PRO A 66 20.72 -2.90 -27.10
N ALA A 67 21.98 -2.52 -27.01
CA ALA A 67 22.99 -3.29 -26.31
C ALA A 67 22.58 -3.45 -24.86
N GLU A 68 21.95 -4.58 -24.51
CA GLU A 68 21.89 -5.12 -23.16
C GLU A 68 23.28 -5.70 -22.84
N GLY A 69 24.31 -4.82 -22.86
CA GLY A 69 25.63 -5.19 -22.39
C GLY A 69 25.56 -5.40 -20.89
N GLU A 70 25.78 -6.63 -20.42
CA GLU A 70 26.27 -6.85 -19.07
C GLU A 70 27.45 -5.90 -18.91
N THR A 71 27.45 -5.09 -17.86
CA THR A 71 28.55 -4.20 -17.56
C THR A 71 29.69 -5.09 -17.04
N GLU A 72 30.46 -5.68 -17.96
CA GLU A 72 31.67 -6.42 -17.58
C GLU A 72 32.58 -5.47 -16.81
N VAL A 73 32.84 -5.84 -15.58
CA VAL A 73 33.76 -5.12 -14.70
C VAL A 73 35.17 -5.40 -15.22
N ARG A 74 35.87 -4.36 -15.69
CA ARG A 74 37.28 -4.44 -16.08
C ARG A 74 38.15 -4.15 -14.86
N GLU A 75 39.35 -4.69 -14.83
CA GLU A 75 40.28 -4.55 -13.69
C GLU A 75 40.59 -3.05 -13.37
N ASP A 76 40.47 -2.15 -14.33
CA ASP A 76 40.73 -0.70 -14.17
C ASP A 76 39.45 0.09 -13.81
N ASP A 77 38.29 -0.52 -13.57
CA ASP A 77 37.08 0.21 -13.24
C ASP A 77 37.05 0.61 -11.76
N VAL A 78 36.74 1.89 -11.52
CA VAL A 78 36.53 2.38 -10.15
C VAL A 78 35.11 1.98 -9.71
N LEU A 79 35.04 1.11 -8.71
CA LEU A 79 33.80 0.64 -8.13
C LEU A 79 33.52 1.37 -6.82
N GLN A 80 32.30 1.92 -6.69
CA GLN A 80 31.82 2.51 -5.46
C GLN A 80 30.75 1.62 -4.83
N PRO A 81 30.84 1.32 -3.51
CA PRO A 81 29.82 0.53 -2.83
C PRO A 81 28.48 1.26 -2.81
N VAL A 82 27.40 0.51 -2.96
CA VAL A 82 26.02 0.99 -2.92
C VAL A 82 25.15 0.05 -2.12
N ALA A 83 24.19 0.61 -1.40
CA ALA A 83 23.14 -0.11 -0.71
C ALA A 83 21.82 0.61 -0.90
N GLY A 84 20.71 -0.14 -0.94
CA GLY A 84 19.37 0.44 -1.05
C GLY A 84 18.28 -0.58 -1.32
N ILE A 85 17.07 -0.09 -1.53
CA ILE A 85 15.88 -0.91 -1.80
C ILE A 85 15.63 -0.97 -3.30
N LEU A 86 15.46 -2.18 -3.82
CA LEU A 86 15.20 -2.41 -5.23
C LEU A 86 13.75 -2.06 -5.59
N ASP A 87 13.60 -1.15 -6.53
CA ASP A 87 12.33 -0.80 -7.14
C ASP A 87 12.30 -1.30 -8.60
N VAL A 88 11.50 -2.33 -8.86
CA VAL A 88 11.34 -2.94 -10.18
C VAL A 88 10.09 -2.37 -10.81
N LEU A 89 10.26 -1.75 -11.97
CA LEU A 89 9.23 -1.20 -12.82
C LEU A 89 9.08 -2.09 -14.08
N ASP A 90 8.15 -1.78 -14.98
CA ASP A 90 7.81 -2.67 -16.10
C ASP A 90 9.02 -3.07 -16.96
N ASN A 91 9.88 -2.11 -17.33
CA ASN A 91 10.99 -2.33 -18.26
C ASN A 91 12.37 -1.95 -17.70
N TYR A 92 12.45 -1.50 -16.46
CA TYR A 92 13.68 -1.05 -15.82
C TYR A 92 13.59 -1.19 -14.30
N ALA A 93 14.73 -1.19 -13.64
CA ALA A 93 14.80 -1.28 -12.20
C ALA A 93 15.87 -0.33 -11.65
N PHE A 94 15.65 0.14 -10.42
CA PHE A 94 16.57 1.00 -9.69
C PHE A 94 16.78 0.51 -8.26
N VAL A 95 17.99 0.67 -7.76
CA VAL A 95 18.25 0.66 -6.32
C VAL A 95 18.01 2.07 -5.81
N ARG A 96 17.02 2.24 -4.95
CA ARG A 96 16.73 3.48 -4.25
C ARG A 96 17.73 3.65 -3.11
N THR A 97 18.61 4.62 -3.23
CA THR A 97 19.73 4.81 -2.29
C THR A 97 19.42 5.78 -1.15
N SER A 98 18.38 6.59 -1.30
CA SER A 98 17.97 7.63 -0.35
C SER A 98 16.62 7.32 0.34
N GLY A 99 16.32 6.04 0.55
CA GLY A 99 15.06 5.59 1.13
C GLY A 99 14.13 4.93 0.12
N TYR A 100 12.84 5.31 0.10
CA TYR A 100 11.79 4.65 -0.73
C TYR A 100 11.32 5.50 -1.92
N LEU A 101 11.74 6.74 -2.00
CA LEU A 101 11.42 7.64 -3.10
C LEU A 101 12.52 7.66 -4.15
N ALA A 102 12.13 7.99 -5.39
CA ALA A 102 13.08 8.21 -6.46
C ALA A 102 14.02 9.38 -6.16
N GLY A 103 15.31 9.17 -6.32
CA GLY A 103 16.36 10.14 -6.04
C GLY A 103 17.38 10.28 -7.17
N ASN A 104 18.15 11.37 -7.14
CA ASN A 104 19.17 11.63 -8.16
C ASN A 104 20.34 10.65 -8.11
N ASN A 105 20.57 10.00 -6.98
CA ASN A 105 21.66 9.06 -6.74
C ASN A 105 21.22 7.59 -6.90
N ASP A 106 20.02 7.36 -7.43
CA ASP A 106 19.54 6.00 -7.67
C ASP A 106 20.39 5.29 -8.72
N VAL A 107 20.56 4.00 -8.54
CA VAL A 107 21.44 3.17 -9.37
C VAL A 107 20.59 2.30 -10.27
N TYR A 108 20.86 2.36 -11.58
CA TYR A 108 20.15 1.52 -12.56
C TYR A 108 20.56 0.06 -12.45
N VAL A 109 19.57 -0.82 -12.48
CA VAL A 109 19.75 -2.28 -12.48
C VAL A 109 19.22 -2.88 -13.77
N SER A 110 20.07 -3.65 -14.47
CA SER A 110 19.64 -4.29 -15.72
C SER A 110 18.61 -5.40 -15.47
N MET A 111 17.67 -5.57 -16.39
CA MET A 111 16.68 -6.64 -16.31
C MET A 111 17.31 -8.04 -16.39
N ASN A 112 18.52 -8.17 -16.96
CA ASN A 112 19.27 -9.41 -16.95
C ASN A 112 19.73 -9.79 -15.54
N MET A 113 20.23 -8.82 -14.75
CA MET A 113 20.56 -9.06 -13.32
C MET A 113 19.33 -9.45 -12.53
N ILE A 114 18.18 -8.78 -12.74
CA ILE A 114 16.90 -9.13 -12.10
C ILE A 114 16.55 -10.61 -12.34
N ARG A 115 16.62 -11.04 -13.59
CA ARG A 115 16.30 -12.44 -13.97
C ARG A 115 17.34 -13.44 -13.48
N ARG A 116 18.62 -13.11 -13.56
CA ARG A 116 19.74 -13.97 -13.14
C ARG A 116 19.66 -14.31 -11.66
N TYR A 117 19.48 -13.33 -10.80
CA TYR A 117 19.46 -13.50 -9.34
C TYR A 117 18.05 -13.71 -8.77
N GLY A 118 16.98 -13.66 -9.61
CA GLY A 118 15.61 -13.78 -9.14
C GLY A 118 15.20 -12.67 -8.19
N LEU A 119 15.65 -11.45 -8.49
CA LEU A 119 15.39 -10.28 -7.66
C LEU A 119 13.92 -9.86 -7.77
N ARG A 120 13.41 -9.30 -6.68
CA ARG A 120 12.01 -8.85 -6.57
C ARG A 120 11.95 -7.43 -6.05
N ARG A 121 10.89 -6.71 -6.41
CA ARG A 121 10.61 -5.39 -5.84
C ARG A 121 10.61 -5.46 -4.31
N GLY A 122 11.27 -4.49 -3.65
CA GLY A 122 11.43 -4.47 -2.20
C GLY A 122 12.62 -5.24 -1.64
N ASP A 123 13.45 -5.89 -2.47
CA ASP A 123 14.69 -6.47 -2.01
C ASP A 123 15.67 -5.38 -1.56
N ALA A 124 16.30 -5.57 -0.39
CA ALA A 124 17.44 -4.77 0.02
C ALA A 124 18.71 -5.33 -0.64
N ILE A 125 19.40 -4.51 -1.40
CA ILE A 125 20.58 -4.91 -2.17
C ILE A 125 21.80 -4.15 -1.67
N THR A 126 22.91 -4.87 -1.50
CA THR A 126 24.24 -4.28 -1.44
C THR A 126 25.05 -4.71 -2.66
N GLY A 127 25.91 -3.83 -3.15
CA GLY A 127 26.68 -4.11 -4.33
C GLY A 127 27.64 -2.97 -4.67
N ALA A 128 28.08 -2.92 -5.91
CA ALA A 128 28.97 -1.88 -6.39
C ALA A 128 28.48 -1.28 -7.71
N VAL A 129 28.61 0.03 -7.84
CA VAL A 129 28.31 0.80 -9.04
C VAL A 129 29.60 1.20 -9.73
N LYS A 130 29.61 1.19 -11.06
CA LYS A 130 30.71 1.65 -11.85
C LYS A 130 30.65 3.17 -11.97
N MET A 131 31.72 3.84 -11.54
CA MET A 131 31.85 5.28 -11.68
C MET A 131 32.28 5.64 -13.10
N PRO A 132 31.79 6.76 -13.68
CA PRO A 132 32.30 7.29 -14.94
C PRO A 132 33.82 7.60 -14.79
N ARG A 133 34.61 7.26 -15.79
CA ARG A 133 36.03 7.69 -15.82
C ARG A 133 36.10 9.21 -16.02
N ASP A 134 36.83 9.90 -15.17
CA ASP A 134 37.16 11.30 -15.39
C ASP A 134 37.85 11.44 -16.74
N GLY A 135 37.19 12.05 -17.74
CA GLY A 135 37.72 12.26 -19.08
C GLY A 135 36.86 11.81 -20.24
N GLN A 136 35.78 11.09 -20.00
CA GLN A 136 34.78 10.74 -21.02
C GLN A 136 33.54 11.67 -20.92
N SER A 137 33.75 12.98 -20.91
CA SER A 137 32.77 13.93 -21.42
C SER A 137 32.63 13.61 -22.93
N ASP A 138 31.44 13.22 -23.34
CA ASP A 138 31.08 13.00 -24.74
C ASP A 138 31.75 14.06 -25.62
N GLY A 139 32.68 13.59 -26.43
CA GLY A 139 33.41 14.40 -27.37
C GLY A 139 32.45 15.16 -28.28
N GLN A 140 32.41 16.43 -28.03
CA GLN A 140 31.99 17.42 -28.98
C GLN A 140 33.00 17.37 -30.13
N HIS A 141 32.68 16.55 -31.14
CA HIS A 141 33.36 16.63 -32.43
C HIS A 141 32.89 17.94 -33.10
N ASP A 142 33.59 19.01 -32.79
CA ASP A 142 33.66 20.17 -33.66
C ASP A 142 34.62 19.84 -34.81
N GLY A 143 34.05 19.28 -35.88
CA GLY A 143 34.71 19.25 -37.20
C GLY A 143 34.10 20.34 -38.07
N PRO A 144 34.94 21.22 -38.69
CA PRO A 144 34.41 22.21 -39.61
C PRO A 144 34.13 21.59 -40.98
N GLY A 145 32.86 21.44 -41.33
CA GLY A 145 32.45 20.91 -42.63
C GLY A 145 30.96 21.04 -42.87
N GLY A 146 30.58 22.06 -43.63
CA GLY A 146 29.22 22.39 -43.99
C GLY A 146 28.45 21.32 -44.76
N GLY A 147 27.15 21.30 -44.61
CA GLY A 147 26.21 20.45 -45.34
C GLY A 147 24.79 20.64 -44.86
N GLN A 148 24.08 21.52 -45.54
CA GLN A 148 22.68 21.85 -45.43
C GLN A 148 21.83 20.60 -45.82
N GLY A 149 20.92 20.13 -44.96
CA GLY A 149 20.02 19.06 -45.31
C GLY A 149 18.95 18.83 -44.22
N GLY A 150 17.78 19.39 -44.45
CA GLY A 150 16.65 19.28 -43.54
C GLY A 150 16.06 17.87 -43.45
N GLY A 151 15.59 17.46 -42.27
CA GLY A 151 14.89 16.22 -42.01
C GLY A 151 14.25 16.28 -40.64
N ARG A 152 12.98 16.67 -40.60
CA ARG A 152 12.09 16.55 -39.43
C ARG A 152 11.86 15.07 -39.13
N GLY A 153 12.12 14.64 -37.89
CA GLY A 153 11.77 13.32 -37.42
C GLY A 153 11.96 13.25 -35.91
N GLY A 154 10.92 13.63 -35.15
CA GLY A 154 10.91 13.60 -33.71
C GLY A 154 10.91 12.15 -33.17
N GLY A 155 11.94 11.81 -32.43
CA GLY A 155 12.06 10.62 -31.62
C GLY A 155 12.43 11.01 -30.20
N GLN A 156 11.44 11.34 -29.39
CA GLN A 156 11.60 11.78 -27.99
C GLN A 156 11.68 10.57 -27.06
N GLY A 157 12.57 9.65 -27.24
CA GLY A 157 12.68 8.41 -26.47
C GLY A 157 14.08 8.01 -25.99
N GLY A 158 15.12 8.78 -26.29
CA GLY A 158 16.50 8.33 -26.08
C GLY A 158 17.36 9.08 -25.06
N LYS A 159 16.91 10.21 -24.52
CA LYS A 159 17.80 11.13 -23.75
C LYS A 159 17.87 10.90 -22.24
N ASN A 160 17.04 10.04 -21.64
CA ASN A 160 17.03 9.85 -20.18
C ASN A 160 17.81 8.63 -19.66
N ARG A 161 18.46 7.84 -20.53
CA ARG A 161 19.23 6.66 -20.11
C ARG A 161 20.65 6.95 -19.62
N ALA A 162 21.18 8.15 -19.85
CA ALA A 162 22.56 8.53 -19.49
C ALA A 162 22.70 9.14 -18.08
N LYS A 163 21.61 9.30 -17.32
CA LYS A 163 21.63 10.05 -16.05
C LYS A 163 21.97 9.20 -14.81
N PHE A 164 21.84 7.88 -14.87
CA PHE A 164 22.05 7.00 -13.72
C PHE A 164 23.17 6.01 -13.98
N ASN A 165 24.05 5.85 -12.98
CA ASN A 165 25.14 4.89 -13.07
C ASN A 165 24.59 3.45 -12.98
N PRO A 166 25.08 2.50 -13.80
CA PRO A 166 24.64 1.14 -13.76
C PRO A 166 25.25 0.37 -12.58
N LEU A 167 24.46 -0.49 -11.96
CA LEU A 167 24.94 -1.47 -10.99
C LEU A 167 25.87 -2.47 -11.71
N ALA A 168 27.09 -2.60 -11.21
CA ALA A 168 28.10 -3.48 -11.79
C ALA A 168 28.07 -4.88 -11.16
N ARG A 169 27.85 -4.96 -9.84
CA ARG A 169 27.87 -6.21 -9.08
C ARG A 169 26.88 -6.16 -7.92
N ILE A 170 26.28 -7.31 -7.60
CA ILE A 170 25.46 -7.50 -6.41
C ILE A 170 26.26 -8.39 -5.45
N ASP A 171 26.41 -7.93 -4.22
CA ASP A 171 27.13 -8.65 -3.18
C ASP A 171 26.11 -9.41 -2.29
N THR A 172 25.08 -8.71 -1.81
CA THR A 172 24.04 -9.35 -0.98
C THR A 172 22.63 -8.97 -1.42
N VAL A 173 21.67 -9.84 -1.11
CA VAL A 173 20.23 -9.61 -1.25
C VAL A 173 19.57 -9.92 0.08
N ASN A 174 18.93 -8.94 0.71
CA ASN A 174 18.32 -9.04 2.04
C ASN A 174 19.25 -9.61 3.12
N GLY A 175 20.53 -9.26 3.05
CA GLY A 175 21.57 -9.70 3.99
C GLY A 175 22.14 -11.10 3.71
N GLY A 176 21.59 -11.85 2.77
CA GLY A 176 22.12 -13.14 2.32
C GLY A 176 22.91 -13.05 1.01
N PRO A 177 23.66 -14.10 0.62
CA PRO A 177 24.37 -14.16 -0.65
C PRO A 177 23.42 -14.00 -1.85
N ALA A 178 23.84 -13.25 -2.87
CA ALA A 178 23.00 -12.94 -4.03
C ALA A 178 22.51 -14.19 -4.77
N ASP A 179 23.33 -15.23 -4.87
CA ASP A 179 23.01 -16.47 -5.58
C ASP A 179 21.88 -17.28 -4.92
N GLN A 180 21.69 -17.14 -3.62
CA GLN A 180 20.62 -17.82 -2.87
C GLN A 180 19.27 -17.13 -3.00
N ALA A 181 19.23 -15.88 -3.47
CA ALA A 181 18.02 -15.07 -3.57
C ALA A 181 16.94 -15.71 -4.45
N ARG A 182 17.33 -16.52 -5.44
CA ARG A 182 16.41 -17.20 -6.35
C ARG A 182 15.61 -18.34 -5.69
N GLN A 183 16.13 -18.95 -4.64
CA GLN A 183 15.52 -20.11 -3.98
C GLN A 183 14.45 -19.75 -2.94
N ARG A 184 14.24 -18.45 -2.68
CA ARG A 184 13.27 -17.96 -1.71
C ARG A 184 11.83 -18.33 -2.08
N PRO A 185 10.98 -18.69 -1.10
CA PRO A 185 9.55 -18.84 -1.33
C PRO A 185 8.94 -17.51 -1.82
N GLU A 186 7.88 -17.59 -2.59
CA GLU A 186 7.11 -16.41 -2.97
C GLU A 186 6.02 -16.13 -1.95
N PHE A 187 5.88 -14.87 -1.52
CA PHE A 187 4.87 -14.46 -0.55
C PHE A 187 3.44 -14.93 -0.91
N SER A 188 3.09 -14.93 -2.19
CA SER A 188 1.79 -15.37 -2.70
C SER A 188 1.53 -16.87 -2.52
N LYS A 189 2.58 -17.67 -2.37
CA LYS A 189 2.52 -19.14 -2.22
C LYS A 189 2.54 -19.59 -0.77
N LEU A 190 2.77 -18.67 0.18
CA LEU A 190 2.79 -18.96 1.60
C LEU A 190 1.35 -19.19 2.13
N THR A 191 1.14 -20.23 2.92
CA THR A 191 -0.16 -20.60 3.47
C THR A 191 -0.59 -19.62 4.57
N PRO A 192 -1.71 -18.89 4.41
CA PRO A 192 -2.16 -17.94 5.41
C PRO A 192 -2.95 -18.63 6.53
N LEU A 193 -2.70 -18.23 7.77
CA LEU A 193 -3.44 -18.65 8.96
C LEU A 193 -4.12 -17.44 9.63
N TYR A 194 -5.07 -17.72 10.54
CA TYR A 194 -5.56 -16.71 11.45
C TYR A 194 -4.48 -16.31 12.45
N PRO A 195 -4.48 -15.04 12.92
CA PRO A 195 -3.62 -14.62 14.02
C PRO A 195 -3.87 -15.50 15.25
N ASN A 196 -2.81 -16.10 15.81
CA ASN A 196 -2.84 -16.97 16.98
C ASN A 196 -1.73 -16.66 18.00
N GLN A 197 -0.89 -15.68 17.71
CA GLN A 197 0.13 -15.16 18.61
C GLN A 197 -0.15 -13.70 18.89
N ARG A 198 -0.38 -13.36 20.16
CA ARG A 198 -0.74 -12.01 20.57
C ARG A 198 0.48 -11.09 20.58
N LEU A 199 0.34 -9.91 20.00
CA LEU A 199 1.23 -8.77 20.17
C LEU A 199 0.72 -7.97 21.38
N ARG A 200 1.35 -8.18 22.55
CA ARG A 200 0.94 -7.45 23.76
C ARG A 200 1.38 -6.00 23.70
N LEU A 201 0.43 -5.10 23.99
CA LEU A 201 0.65 -3.65 23.93
C LEU A 201 0.79 -3.01 25.31
N GLU A 202 0.43 -3.73 26.37
CA GLU A 202 0.63 -3.26 27.75
C GLU A 202 2.14 -3.10 28.02
N THR A 203 2.55 -1.92 28.49
CA THR A 203 3.92 -1.60 28.89
C THR A 203 3.95 -1.11 30.34
N GLU A 204 3.87 0.17 30.57
CA GLU A 204 3.90 0.77 31.90
C GLU A 204 2.49 1.01 32.45
N LYS A 205 2.35 0.99 33.78
CA LYS A 205 1.09 1.22 34.50
C LYS A 205 0.33 2.49 34.07
N ASN A 206 1.05 3.57 33.82
CA ASN A 206 0.54 4.91 33.51
C ASN A 206 0.18 5.08 32.03
N ILE A 207 0.61 4.18 31.14
CA ILE A 207 0.24 4.23 29.71
C ILE A 207 -1.11 3.54 29.52
N ILE A 208 -2.17 4.20 29.97
CA ILE A 208 -3.54 3.66 29.94
C ILE A 208 -4.00 3.34 28.53
N SER A 209 -3.53 4.07 27.49
CA SER A 209 -3.94 3.86 26.10
C SER A 209 -3.66 2.45 25.61
N THR A 210 -2.43 1.94 25.79
CA THR A 210 -2.05 0.59 25.35
C THR A 210 -2.73 -0.48 26.19
N ARG A 211 -2.97 -0.22 27.48
CA ARG A 211 -3.73 -1.13 28.36
C ARG A 211 -5.18 -1.29 27.91
N VAL A 212 -5.85 -0.17 27.54
CA VAL A 212 -7.21 -0.19 27.00
C VAL A 212 -7.27 -0.95 25.68
N ILE A 213 -6.35 -0.65 24.75
CA ILE A 213 -6.33 -1.29 23.43
C ILE A 213 -6.12 -2.80 23.56
N ASP A 214 -5.20 -3.19 24.43
CA ASP A 214 -4.88 -4.62 24.66
C ASP A 214 -6.09 -5.43 25.17
N LEU A 215 -6.97 -4.80 25.95
CA LEU A 215 -8.20 -5.42 26.43
C LEU A 215 -9.32 -5.40 25.37
N ILE A 216 -9.53 -4.25 24.71
CA ILE A 216 -10.70 -4.04 23.86
C ILE A 216 -10.47 -4.54 22.43
N MET A 217 -9.27 -4.42 21.89
CA MET A 217 -8.91 -4.89 20.57
C MET A 217 -7.56 -5.60 20.63
N PRO A 218 -7.49 -6.82 21.15
CA PRO A 218 -6.26 -7.58 21.15
C PRO A 218 -5.76 -7.78 19.72
N ILE A 219 -4.46 -7.53 19.51
CA ILE A 219 -3.82 -7.63 18.21
C ILE A 219 -2.94 -8.88 18.18
N GLY A 220 -3.05 -9.66 17.12
CA GLY A 220 -2.19 -10.82 16.87
C GLY A 220 -1.24 -10.60 15.69
N LYS A 221 -0.16 -11.37 15.66
CA LYS A 221 0.75 -11.45 14.50
C LYS A 221 -0.05 -11.89 13.27
N GLY A 222 0.00 -11.09 12.20
CA GLY A 222 -0.82 -11.30 11.00
C GLY A 222 -2.17 -10.56 10.97
N GLN A 223 -2.45 -9.72 11.95
CA GLN A 223 -3.69 -8.95 12.05
C GLN A 223 -3.83 -7.90 10.95
N ARG A 224 -5.06 -7.68 10.47
CA ARG A 224 -5.48 -6.54 9.65
C ARG A 224 -6.33 -5.60 10.50
N ALA A 225 -5.69 -4.65 11.17
CA ALA A 225 -6.37 -3.76 12.09
C ALA A 225 -6.63 -2.38 11.49
N LEU A 226 -7.79 -1.81 11.79
CA LEU A 226 -8.17 -0.45 11.47
C LEU A 226 -8.34 0.37 12.74
N ILE A 227 -7.68 1.53 12.80
CA ILE A 227 -7.94 2.56 13.80
C ILE A 227 -8.84 3.61 13.14
N VAL A 228 -10.13 3.53 13.42
CA VAL A 228 -11.15 4.41 12.84
C VAL A 228 -11.24 5.66 13.67
N SER A 229 -10.82 6.80 13.10
CA SER A 229 -10.64 8.04 13.86
C SER A 229 -11.33 9.22 13.18
N PRO A 230 -12.23 9.92 13.87
CA PRO A 230 -12.61 11.27 13.50
C PRO A 230 -11.44 12.25 13.70
N PRO A 231 -11.46 13.43 13.06
CA PRO A 231 -10.43 14.43 13.27
C PRO A 231 -10.30 14.84 14.74
N LYS A 232 -9.04 15.02 15.20
CA LYS A 232 -8.69 15.46 16.57
C LYS A 232 -9.04 14.48 17.72
N ALA A 233 -9.26 13.20 17.41
CA ALA A 233 -9.54 12.16 18.40
C ALA A 233 -8.30 11.49 19.02
N GLY A 234 -7.09 11.96 18.70
CA GLY A 234 -5.84 11.42 19.26
C GLY A 234 -5.22 10.29 18.44
N LYS A 235 -5.53 10.19 17.15
CA LYS A 235 -5.02 9.19 16.20
C LYS A 235 -3.50 8.99 16.29
N THR A 236 -2.72 10.06 16.13
CA THR A 236 -1.25 10.04 16.10
C THR A 236 -0.67 9.52 17.41
N THR A 237 -1.19 9.98 18.55
CA THR A 237 -0.76 9.53 19.89
C THR A 237 -1.00 8.03 20.10
N ILE A 238 -2.15 7.52 19.65
CA ILE A 238 -2.45 6.08 19.72
C ILE A 238 -1.48 5.28 18.85
N LEU A 239 -1.20 5.75 17.63
CA LEU A 239 -0.28 5.08 16.72
C LEU A 239 1.15 5.05 17.30
N GLN A 240 1.64 6.16 17.87
CA GLN A 240 2.92 6.24 18.56
C GLN A 240 2.98 5.30 19.77
N ASN A 241 1.93 5.24 20.59
CA ASN A 241 1.86 4.34 21.74
C ASN A 241 1.90 2.86 21.29
N ILE A 242 1.19 2.49 20.24
CA ILE A 242 1.23 1.14 19.67
C ILE A 242 2.63 0.83 19.15
N ALA A 243 3.25 1.75 18.38
CA ALA A 243 4.60 1.58 17.87
C ALA A 243 5.63 1.32 18.98
N ASN A 244 5.60 2.15 20.03
CA ASN A 244 6.49 2.02 21.17
C ASN A 244 6.25 0.74 21.97
N ALA A 245 4.98 0.34 22.14
CA ALA A 245 4.63 -0.90 22.80
C ALA A 245 5.17 -2.13 22.04
N ILE A 246 5.01 -2.16 20.71
CA ILE A 246 5.55 -3.25 19.87
C ILE A 246 7.06 -3.27 19.95
N ALA A 247 7.74 -2.14 19.80
CA ALA A 247 9.20 -2.07 19.89
C ALA A 247 9.75 -2.48 21.26
N THR A 248 8.97 -2.32 22.32
CA THR A 248 9.36 -2.69 23.70
C THR A 248 9.08 -4.17 23.98
N ASN A 249 7.89 -4.66 23.66
CA ASN A 249 7.42 -5.98 24.03
C ASN A 249 7.78 -7.07 23.01
N ASN A 250 7.98 -6.69 21.74
CA ASN A 250 8.24 -7.58 20.60
C ASN A 250 9.45 -7.08 19.80
N PRO A 251 10.66 -7.00 20.41
CA PRO A 251 11.86 -6.50 19.73
C PRO A 251 12.30 -7.36 18.55
N GLU A 252 11.82 -8.61 18.46
CA GLU A 252 12.03 -9.50 17.31
C GLU A 252 11.26 -9.05 16.06
N CYS A 253 10.20 -8.27 16.22
CA CYS A 253 9.40 -7.80 15.09
C CYS A 253 10.07 -6.64 14.38
N HIS A 254 10.13 -6.71 13.05
CA HIS A 254 10.55 -5.57 12.23
C HIS A 254 9.40 -4.56 12.12
N LEU A 255 9.58 -3.40 12.75
CA LEU A 255 8.57 -2.34 12.77
C LEU A 255 8.80 -1.33 11.66
N MET A 256 7.81 -1.16 10.79
CA MET A 256 7.78 -0.17 9.71
C MET A 256 6.62 0.80 9.94
N VAL A 257 6.87 2.10 9.84
CA VAL A 257 5.86 3.15 9.94
C VAL A 257 5.78 3.88 8.60
N VAL A 258 4.65 3.76 7.92
CA VAL A 258 4.41 4.34 6.59
C VAL A 258 3.48 5.54 6.75
N LEU A 259 4.01 6.73 6.49
CA LEU A 259 3.30 8.01 6.61
C LEU A 259 3.01 8.56 5.22
N VAL A 260 1.73 8.72 4.89
CA VAL A 260 1.27 9.16 3.57
C VAL A 260 0.50 10.46 3.68
N ASP A 261 0.94 11.50 2.96
CA ASP A 261 0.31 12.82 2.95
C ASP A 261 0.23 13.44 4.37
N GLU A 262 1.23 13.13 5.22
CA GLU A 262 1.35 13.70 6.57
C GLU A 262 2.23 14.95 6.58
N ARG A 263 2.17 15.71 7.68
CA ARG A 263 2.92 16.95 7.84
C ARG A 263 4.39 16.66 8.15
N PRO A 264 5.34 17.46 7.64
CA PRO A 264 6.78 17.27 7.92
C PRO A 264 7.12 17.21 9.41
N GLU A 265 6.46 18.06 10.24
CA GLU A 265 6.65 18.05 11.68
C GLU A 265 6.16 16.75 12.33
N GLU A 266 5.05 16.17 11.88
CA GLU A 266 4.52 14.88 12.38
C GLU A 266 5.45 13.72 11.97
N VAL A 267 6.05 13.79 10.78
CA VAL A 267 7.07 12.82 10.32
C VAL A 267 8.31 12.89 11.23
N THR A 268 8.80 14.09 11.50
CA THR A 268 9.97 14.29 12.38
C THR A 268 9.71 13.79 13.79
N ASP A 269 8.50 14.04 14.32
CA ASP A 269 8.10 13.59 15.65
C ASP A 269 8.06 12.05 15.71
N MET A 270 7.49 11.41 14.69
CA MET A 270 7.47 9.95 14.59
C MET A 270 8.88 9.35 14.50
N GLN A 271 9.77 9.94 13.69
CA GLN A 271 11.16 9.50 13.57
C GLN A 271 11.95 9.59 14.89
N ARG A 272 11.61 10.56 15.75
CA ARG A 272 12.27 10.74 17.03
C ARG A 272 11.69 9.87 18.14
N SER A 273 10.38 9.57 18.06
CA SER A 273 9.65 8.88 19.13
C SER A 273 9.60 7.36 18.96
N VAL A 274 9.79 6.84 17.74
CA VAL A 274 9.61 5.42 17.43
C VAL A 274 10.93 4.76 17.04
N LYS A 275 11.21 3.62 17.66
CA LYS A 275 12.32 2.74 17.28
C LYS A 275 11.84 1.79 16.16
N GLY A 276 11.91 2.25 14.92
CA GLY A 276 11.48 1.50 13.75
C GLY A 276 11.88 2.20 12.46
N GLU A 277 11.60 1.58 11.33
CA GLU A 277 11.85 2.14 10.01
C GLU A 277 10.71 3.10 9.65
N VAL A 278 10.97 4.41 9.61
CA VAL A 278 9.96 5.43 9.26
C VAL A 278 10.09 5.79 7.79
N ILE A 279 9.05 5.53 7.03
CA ILE A 279 8.94 5.71 5.59
C ILE A 279 7.86 6.76 5.34
N ALA A 280 8.22 7.90 4.76
CA ALA A 280 7.29 9.01 4.64
C ALA A 280 7.25 9.65 3.25
N SER A 281 6.07 10.10 2.87
CA SER A 281 5.82 11.00 1.76
C SER A 281 4.91 12.12 2.27
N THR A 282 5.46 13.32 2.43
CA THR A 282 4.80 14.49 3.02
C THR A 282 3.80 15.14 2.07
N PHE A 283 2.86 15.91 2.58
CA PHE A 283 1.73 16.48 1.82
C PHE A 283 2.13 17.41 0.66
N ASP A 284 3.35 17.92 0.65
CA ASP A 284 3.93 18.76 -0.39
C ASP A 284 4.36 17.98 -1.65
N ARG A 285 4.31 16.64 -1.60
CA ARG A 285 4.66 15.77 -2.72
C ARG A 285 3.44 15.41 -3.57
N PRO A 286 3.66 15.07 -4.85
CA PRO A 286 2.57 14.65 -5.73
C PRO A 286 1.96 13.32 -5.27
N PRO A 287 0.66 13.05 -5.58
CA PRO A 287 -0.02 11.80 -5.22
C PRO A 287 0.68 10.51 -5.68
N SER A 288 1.39 10.58 -6.83
CA SER A 288 2.20 9.46 -7.34
C SER A 288 3.31 9.03 -6.38
N ASP A 289 3.94 9.98 -5.68
CA ASP A 289 5.00 9.68 -4.70
C ASP A 289 4.42 8.94 -3.50
N HIS A 290 3.21 9.32 -3.04
CA HIS A 290 2.51 8.65 -1.96
C HIS A 290 2.23 7.19 -2.29
N THR A 291 1.77 6.91 -3.52
CA THR A 291 1.48 5.55 -3.96
C THR A 291 2.74 4.72 -4.13
N GLN A 292 3.81 5.29 -4.72
CA GLN A 292 5.09 4.60 -4.90
C GLN A 292 5.73 4.20 -3.57
N VAL A 293 5.76 5.12 -2.61
CA VAL A 293 6.32 4.86 -1.27
C VAL A 293 5.56 3.72 -0.58
N ALA A 294 4.22 3.78 -0.58
CA ALA A 294 3.41 2.74 0.04
C ALA A 294 3.61 1.38 -0.63
N GLU A 295 3.63 1.33 -1.96
CA GLU A 295 3.87 0.10 -2.72
C GLU A 295 5.24 -0.49 -2.46
N LEU A 296 6.29 0.32 -2.46
CA LEU A 296 7.64 -0.17 -2.20
C LEU A 296 7.80 -0.64 -0.75
N ALA A 297 7.17 0.06 0.21
CA ALA A 297 7.18 -0.32 1.62
C ALA A 297 6.49 -1.68 1.85
N ILE A 298 5.31 -1.92 1.27
CA ILE A 298 4.63 -3.20 1.43
C ILE A 298 5.36 -4.36 0.72
N GLU A 299 5.99 -4.10 -0.43
CA GLU A 299 6.84 -5.10 -1.08
C GLU A 299 8.09 -5.41 -0.25
N ARG A 300 8.71 -4.41 0.39
CA ARG A 300 9.79 -4.61 1.37
C ARG A 300 9.33 -5.49 2.53
N ALA A 301 8.19 -5.20 3.13
CA ALA A 301 7.61 -5.99 4.20
C ALA A 301 7.42 -7.46 3.79
N LYS A 302 6.91 -7.72 2.59
CA LYS A 302 6.76 -9.07 2.05
C LYS A 302 8.11 -9.79 1.90
N ARG A 303 9.18 -9.08 1.48
CA ARG A 303 10.52 -9.69 1.37
C ARG A 303 11.05 -10.15 2.73
N LEU A 304 10.80 -9.37 3.78
CA LEU A 304 11.17 -9.73 5.14
C LEU A 304 10.40 -10.97 5.65
N VAL A 305 9.09 -11.03 5.37
CA VAL A 305 8.27 -12.21 5.72
C VAL A 305 8.68 -13.46 4.95
N GLU A 306 9.10 -13.36 3.69
CA GLU A 306 9.66 -14.47 2.92
C GLU A 306 10.94 -15.05 3.55
N LEU A 307 11.63 -14.28 4.41
CA LEU A 307 12.78 -14.71 5.21
C LEU A 307 12.38 -15.27 6.58
N GLY A 308 11.07 -15.41 6.85
CA GLY A 308 10.57 -15.94 8.12
C GLY A 308 10.48 -14.89 9.23
N GLN A 309 10.60 -13.60 8.93
CA GLN A 309 10.52 -12.53 9.93
C GLN A 309 9.07 -12.14 10.23
N ASP A 310 8.84 -11.72 11.46
CA ASP A 310 7.61 -11.03 11.86
C ASP A 310 7.73 -9.55 11.57
N VAL A 311 6.82 -9.03 10.75
CA VAL A 311 6.81 -7.63 10.32
C VAL A 311 5.52 -6.96 10.76
N VAL A 312 5.64 -5.79 11.35
CA VAL A 312 4.51 -4.92 11.69
C VAL A 312 4.60 -3.63 10.89
N VAL A 313 3.57 -3.35 10.11
CA VAL A 313 3.42 -2.12 9.33
C VAL A 313 2.34 -1.26 9.94
N LEU A 314 2.69 -0.07 10.39
CA LEU A 314 1.76 0.97 10.81
C LEU A 314 1.56 1.93 9.63
N LEU A 315 0.33 2.10 9.16
CA LEU A 315 0.01 2.99 8.04
C LEU A 315 -0.82 4.19 8.49
N ASP A 316 -0.31 5.37 8.34
CA ASP A 316 -1.04 6.63 8.56
C ASP A 316 -1.08 7.45 7.26
N SER A 317 -2.18 7.50 6.52
CA SER A 317 -3.45 6.82 6.71
C SER A 317 -3.92 6.13 5.43
N ILE A 318 -4.72 5.07 5.57
CA ILE A 318 -5.30 4.36 4.41
C ILE A 318 -6.28 5.25 3.62
N THR A 319 -6.95 6.18 4.29
CA THR A 319 -7.84 7.15 3.64
C THR A 319 -7.08 8.08 2.70
N ARG A 320 -5.94 8.62 3.15
CA ARG A 320 -5.07 9.46 2.32
C ARG A 320 -4.42 8.67 1.20
N LEU A 321 -4.02 7.43 1.47
CA LEU A 321 -3.52 6.52 0.43
C LEU A 321 -4.58 6.26 -0.64
N GLY A 322 -5.83 6.03 -0.25
CA GLY A 322 -6.96 5.88 -1.19
C GLY A 322 -7.19 7.13 -2.04
N ARG A 323 -7.11 8.33 -1.44
CA ARG A 323 -7.16 9.60 -2.17
C ARG A 323 -6.00 9.75 -3.15
N ALA A 324 -4.79 9.37 -2.75
CA ALA A 324 -3.60 9.43 -3.61
C ALA A 324 -3.76 8.55 -4.85
N TYR A 325 -4.27 7.33 -4.68
CA TYR A 325 -4.58 6.46 -5.82
C TYR A 325 -5.67 7.05 -6.71
N ASN A 326 -6.73 7.64 -6.13
CA ASN A 326 -7.78 8.27 -6.91
C ASN A 326 -7.26 9.45 -7.76
N ASN A 327 -6.31 10.22 -7.22
CA ASN A 327 -5.73 11.38 -7.89
C ASN A 327 -4.61 11.02 -8.89
N SER A 328 -3.94 9.86 -8.72
CA SER A 328 -2.83 9.44 -9.58
C SER A 328 -3.22 8.44 -10.67
N SER A 329 -4.36 7.75 -10.52
CA SER A 329 -4.82 6.76 -11.50
C SER A 329 -5.53 7.41 -12.68
N PRO A 330 -5.38 6.86 -13.91
CA PRO A 330 -6.20 7.27 -15.04
C PRO A 330 -7.68 7.02 -14.75
N ALA A 331 -8.56 7.95 -15.14
CA ALA A 331 -9.99 7.79 -14.95
C ALA A 331 -10.52 6.58 -15.72
N SER A 332 -11.13 5.61 -15.02
CA SER A 332 -11.75 4.43 -15.66
C SER A 332 -13.17 4.72 -16.18
N GLY A 333 -13.75 5.85 -15.79
CA GLY A 333 -15.13 6.21 -16.08
C GLY A 333 -16.17 5.59 -15.14
N ARG A 334 -15.75 4.75 -14.18
CA ARG A 334 -16.63 4.14 -13.16
C ARG A 334 -16.53 4.91 -11.86
N ILE A 335 -17.09 6.10 -11.85
CA ILE A 335 -17.06 6.99 -10.69
C ILE A 335 -18.15 6.60 -9.71
N LEU A 336 -17.76 6.30 -8.46
CA LEU A 336 -18.66 6.05 -7.33
C LEU A 336 -19.14 7.38 -6.72
N SER A 337 -20.10 7.30 -5.79
CA SER A 337 -20.51 8.46 -5.00
C SER A 337 -19.29 9.09 -4.31
N GLY A 338 -19.24 10.43 -4.25
CA GLY A 338 -18.10 11.14 -3.69
C GLY A 338 -16.87 11.30 -4.61
N GLY A 339 -17.01 10.99 -5.93
CA GLY A 339 -15.97 11.26 -6.92
C GLY A 339 -14.78 10.27 -6.88
N VAL A 340 -14.96 9.10 -6.29
CA VAL A 340 -13.92 8.05 -6.20
C VAL A 340 -14.05 7.09 -7.38
N ASP A 341 -12.97 6.90 -8.14
CA ASP A 341 -12.92 5.89 -9.19
C ASP A 341 -12.81 4.49 -8.56
N SER A 342 -13.65 3.55 -9.01
CA SER A 342 -13.70 2.19 -8.46
C SER A 342 -12.37 1.44 -8.58
N THR A 343 -11.56 1.75 -9.59
CA THR A 343 -10.25 1.13 -9.80
C THR A 343 -9.20 1.62 -8.79
N ALA A 344 -9.36 2.83 -8.26
CA ALA A 344 -8.47 3.41 -7.26
C ALA A 344 -8.57 2.72 -5.88
N LEU A 345 -9.65 1.98 -5.61
CA LEU A 345 -9.87 1.29 -4.34
C LEU A 345 -9.12 -0.04 -4.25
N TYR A 346 -8.78 -0.65 -5.38
CA TYR A 346 -8.14 -1.96 -5.41
C TYR A 346 -6.70 -1.97 -4.84
N PRO A 347 -5.77 -1.06 -5.22
CA PRO A 347 -4.40 -1.10 -4.72
C PRO A 347 -4.27 -0.93 -3.20
N PRO A 348 -4.95 0.03 -2.52
CA PRO A 348 -4.89 0.10 -1.06
C PRO A 348 -5.55 -1.12 -0.38
N LYS A 349 -6.54 -1.74 -1.01
CA LYS A 349 -7.13 -2.99 -0.53
C LYS A 349 -6.12 -4.14 -0.60
N ARG A 350 -5.30 -4.21 -1.67
CA ARG A 350 -4.16 -5.14 -1.76
C ARG A 350 -3.13 -4.88 -0.68
N PHE A 351 -2.87 -3.61 -0.36
CA PHE A 351 -1.95 -3.23 0.71
C PHE A 351 -2.44 -3.81 2.05
N LEU A 352 -3.62 -3.45 2.51
CA LEU A 352 -4.18 -3.96 3.77
C LEU A 352 -4.38 -5.49 3.75
N GLY A 353 -4.84 -6.03 2.62
CA GLY A 353 -5.07 -7.45 2.41
C GLY A 353 -3.81 -8.31 2.37
N ALA A 354 -2.62 -7.70 2.32
CA ALA A 354 -1.36 -8.44 2.40
C ALA A 354 -1.12 -9.01 3.80
N ALA A 355 -1.67 -8.41 4.86
CA ALA A 355 -1.48 -8.86 6.23
C ALA A 355 -2.02 -10.28 6.44
N ARG A 356 -1.17 -11.15 6.98
CA ARG A 356 -1.46 -12.54 7.29
C ARG A 356 -0.43 -13.15 8.22
N ASN A 357 -0.84 -14.10 9.03
CA ASN A 357 0.06 -15.03 9.69
C ASN A 357 0.39 -16.18 8.73
N ILE A 358 1.61 -16.69 8.74
CA ILE A 358 2.08 -17.72 7.80
C ILE A 358 2.35 -19.02 8.54
N GLU A 359 1.86 -20.11 7.98
CA GLU A 359 2.12 -21.45 8.50
C GLU A 359 3.62 -21.77 8.44
N ASN A 360 4.22 -22.12 9.58
CA ASN A 360 5.65 -22.42 9.72
C ASN A 360 6.58 -21.31 9.20
N GLY A 361 6.14 -20.06 9.28
CA GLY A 361 6.88 -18.89 8.78
C GLY A 361 6.72 -17.69 9.69
N GLY A 362 7.08 -16.51 9.17
CA GLY A 362 6.86 -15.24 9.82
C GLY A 362 5.43 -14.74 9.68
N SER A 363 5.21 -13.48 9.99
CA SER A 363 3.90 -12.84 9.88
C SER A 363 4.00 -11.42 9.31
N LEU A 364 2.94 -10.98 8.64
CA LEU A 364 2.74 -9.58 8.26
C LEU A 364 1.51 -9.03 8.97
N THR A 365 1.72 -8.15 9.93
CA THR A 365 0.66 -7.43 10.65
C THR A 365 0.55 -6.03 10.07
N ILE A 366 -0.66 -5.56 9.77
CA ILE A 366 -0.89 -4.19 9.29
C ILE A 366 -1.93 -3.52 10.19
N ILE A 367 -1.55 -2.38 10.76
CA ILE A 367 -2.43 -1.52 11.55
C ILE A 367 -2.53 -0.19 10.80
N ALA A 368 -3.68 0.07 10.18
CA ALA A 368 -3.89 1.27 9.38
C ALA A 368 -4.88 2.21 10.05
N THR A 369 -4.60 3.52 10.00
CA THR A 369 -5.57 4.52 10.43
C THR A 369 -6.53 4.84 9.28
N ALA A 370 -7.81 4.94 9.60
CA ALA A 370 -8.86 5.37 8.67
C ALA A 370 -9.56 6.61 9.21
N MET A 371 -9.66 7.65 8.39
CA MET A 371 -10.34 8.90 8.77
C MET A 371 -11.82 8.81 8.44
N VAL A 372 -12.65 9.15 9.41
CA VAL A 372 -14.11 9.22 9.29
C VAL A 372 -14.61 10.59 9.74
N GLU A 373 -15.88 10.90 9.49
CA GLU A 373 -16.51 12.18 9.89
C GLU A 373 -15.75 13.42 9.37
N THR A 374 -15.12 13.30 8.20
CA THR A 374 -14.37 14.40 7.57
C THR A 374 -15.26 15.36 6.80
N GLY A 375 -16.54 15.04 6.62
CA GLY A 375 -17.46 15.73 5.74
C GLY A 375 -17.28 15.40 4.24
N SER A 376 -16.34 14.52 3.90
CA SER A 376 -16.07 14.06 2.53
C SER A 376 -16.85 12.77 2.21
N ALA A 377 -17.71 12.81 1.21
CA ALA A 377 -18.40 11.61 0.72
C ALA A 377 -17.41 10.58 0.14
N GLY A 378 -16.30 11.04 -0.46
CA GLY A 378 -15.24 10.17 -0.97
C GLY A 378 -14.55 9.38 0.15
N ASP A 379 -14.29 9.99 1.30
CA ASP A 379 -13.70 9.29 2.45
C ASP A 379 -14.62 8.21 3.01
N THR A 380 -15.93 8.47 3.01
CA THR A 380 -16.92 7.48 3.43
C THR A 380 -16.88 6.26 2.51
N VAL A 381 -16.82 6.46 1.18
CA VAL A 381 -16.70 5.37 0.21
C VAL A 381 -15.40 4.58 0.42
N ILE A 382 -14.28 5.28 0.59
CA ILE A 382 -12.98 4.66 0.87
C ILE A 382 -13.04 3.82 2.16
N PHE A 383 -13.61 4.36 3.23
CA PHE A 383 -13.72 3.66 4.51
C PHE A 383 -14.59 2.39 4.42
N GLU A 384 -15.79 2.49 3.82
CA GLU A 384 -16.69 1.34 3.68
C GLU A 384 -16.05 0.19 2.87
N GLU A 385 -15.22 0.52 1.88
CA GLU A 385 -14.51 -0.50 1.10
C GLU A 385 -13.45 -1.25 1.93
N PHE A 386 -12.81 -0.60 2.91
CA PHE A 386 -11.79 -1.23 3.76
C PHE A 386 -12.35 -1.92 5.01
N LYS A 387 -13.51 -1.49 5.50
CA LYS A 387 -14.17 -2.05 6.67
C LYS A 387 -14.37 -3.57 6.56
N GLY A 388 -14.74 -4.05 5.37
CA GLY A 388 -14.87 -5.49 5.08
C GLY A 388 -13.54 -6.26 5.00
N THR A 389 -12.40 -5.58 4.82
CA THR A 389 -11.07 -6.20 4.69
C THR A 389 -10.39 -6.39 6.05
N GLY A 390 -10.66 -5.52 7.01
CA GLY A 390 -10.14 -5.59 8.37
C GLY A 390 -10.73 -6.76 9.16
N ASN A 391 -9.95 -7.27 10.12
CA ASN A 391 -10.39 -8.27 11.10
C ASN A 391 -10.17 -7.82 12.56
N ALA A 392 -9.78 -6.57 12.77
CA ALA A 392 -9.80 -5.86 14.05
C ALA A 392 -10.11 -4.39 13.81
N GLU A 393 -10.87 -3.77 14.70
CA GLU A 393 -11.28 -2.37 14.58
C GLU A 393 -11.22 -1.69 15.96
N LEU A 394 -10.48 -0.57 16.03
CA LEU A 394 -10.47 0.35 17.15
C LEU A 394 -11.16 1.63 16.73
N LYS A 395 -12.34 1.88 17.23
CA LYS A 395 -13.08 3.10 16.95
C LYS A 395 -12.79 4.17 17.99
N LEU A 396 -12.40 5.35 17.52
CA LEU A 396 -12.26 6.54 18.35
C LEU A 396 -13.53 7.39 18.22
N ASP A 397 -13.89 8.06 19.30
CA ASP A 397 -15.07 8.94 19.37
C ASP A 397 -14.67 10.38 19.60
N ARG A 398 -15.23 11.28 18.78
CA ARG A 398 -14.97 12.72 18.84
C ARG A 398 -15.50 13.35 20.12
N ARG A 399 -16.68 12.91 20.61
CA ARG A 399 -17.32 13.50 21.80
C ARG A 399 -16.53 13.17 23.07
N ILE A 400 -15.93 11.96 23.14
CA ILE A 400 -15.01 11.59 24.23
C ILE A 400 -13.78 12.49 24.19
N ALA A 401 -13.18 12.69 23.01
CA ALA A 401 -12.00 13.54 22.85
C ALA A 401 -12.28 15.03 23.18
N GLU A 402 -13.46 15.56 22.86
CA GLU A 402 -13.89 16.92 23.21
C GLU A 402 -13.98 17.13 24.72
N ARG A 403 -14.29 16.07 25.49
CA ARG A 403 -14.23 16.06 26.97
C ARG A 403 -12.80 15.92 27.51
N ARG A 404 -11.77 15.88 26.65
CA ARG A 404 -10.37 15.66 27.04
C ARG A 404 -10.10 14.32 27.72
N VAL A 405 -10.90 13.30 27.42
CA VAL A 405 -10.69 11.93 27.88
C VAL A 405 -9.88 11.19 26.82
N PHE A 406 -8.71 10.67 27.19
CA PHE A 406 -7.81 9.92 26.31
C PHE A 406 -7.30 8.66 27.00
N PRO A 407 -7.29 7.50 26.28
CA PRO A 407 -7.66 7.31 24.86
C PRO A 407 -9.17 7.49 24.66
N ALA A 408 -9.53 8.18 23.56
CA ALA A 408 -10.93 8.46 23.23
C ALA A 408 -11.59 7.26 22.51
N VAL A 409 -11.52 6.08 23.11
CA VAL A 409 -11.99 4.81 22.53
C VAL A 409 -13.49 4.61 22.75
N ASP A 410 -14.22 4.38 21.67
CA ASP A 410 -15.58 3.84 21.72
C ASP A 410 -15.50 2.32 21.89
N VAL A 411 -15.73 1.88 23.11
CA VAL A 411 -15.50 0.50 23.54
C VAL A 411 -16.48 -0.49 22.87
N GLY A 412 -17.74 -0.07 22.67
CA GLY A 412 -18.80 -0.95 22.17
C GLY A 412 -18.51 -1.56 20.78
N PRO A 413 -18.26 -0.73 19.75
CA PRO A 413 -17.99 -1.22 18.40
C PRO A 413 -16.53 -1.69 18.17
N SER A 414 -15.62 -1.47 19.12
CA SER A 414 -14.23 -1.89 19.01
C SER A 414 -14.05 -3.37 19.34
N GLY A 415 -13.17 -4.07 18.60
CA GLY A 415 -12.91 -5.47 18.88
C GLY A 415 -12.08 -6.17 17.80
N THR A 416 -11.79 -7.44 18.03
CA THR A 416 -11.02 -8.32 17.15
C THR A 416 -11.85 -9.54 16.80
N ARG A 417 -11.87 -9.91 15.51
CA ARG A 417 -12.53 -11.16 15.07
C ARG A 417 -11.68 -12.34 15.49
N LYS A 418 -12.32 -13.38 16.01
CA LYS A 418 -11.67 -14.59 16.54
C LYS A 418 -10.63 -14.27 17.62
N GLU A 419 -10.98 -13.35 18.53
CA GLU A 419 -10.09 -12.95 19.64
C GLU A 419 -9.79 -14.12 20.59
N GLU A 420 -10.64 -15.15 20.62
CA GLU A 420 -10.45 -16.39 21.37
C GLU A 420 -9.15 -17.13 21.00
N LEU A 421 -8.64 -16.94 19.77
CA LEU A 421 -7.36 -17.52 19.35
C LEU A 421 -6.14 -16.79 19.94
N LEU A 422 -6.34 -15.60 20.51
CA LEU A 422 -5.30 -14.73 21.07
C LEU A 422 -5.25 -14.73 22.59
N MET A 423 -6.12 -15.48 23.25
CA MET A 423 -6.29 -15.53 24.70
C MET A 423 -6.38 -16.95 25.20
N SER A 424 -6.08 -17.16 26.51
CA SER A 424 -6.47 -18.41 27.15
C SER A 424 -7.99 -18.50 27.31
N PRO A 425 -8.57 -19.71 27.41
CA PRO A 425 -10.02 -19.87 27.65
C PRO A 425 -10.50 -19.13 28.88
N GLU A 426 -9.69 -19.07 29.95
CA GLU A 426 -9.97 -18.34 31.17
C GLU A 426 -10.02 -16.83 30.94
N GLU A 427 -9.01 -16.27 30.24
CA GLU A 427 -8.96 -14.86 29.87
C GLU A 427 -10.16 -14.49 28.99
N ALA A 428 -10.51 -15.34 28.01
CA ALA A 428 -11.67 -15.13 27.14
C ALA A 428 -12.99 -15.09 27.93
N GLY A 429 -13.19 -15.99 28.91
CA GLY A 429 -14.35 -15.98 29.77
C GLY A 429 -14.48 -14.71 30.59
N ILE A 430 -13.37 -14.21 31.14
CA ILE A 430 -13.34 -12.94 31.89
C ILE A 430 -13.61 -11.75 30.94
N MET A 431 -13.04 -11.75 29.76
CA MET A 431 -13.27 -10.70 28.75
C MET A 431 -14.74 -10.66 28.31
N HIS A 432 -15.41 -11.79 28.14
CA HIS A 432 -16.85 -11.83 27.85
C HIS A 432 -17.68 -11.18 28.96
N LYS A 433 -17.34 -11.46 30.23
CA LYS A 433 -17.99 -10.82 31.38
C LYS A 433 -17.77 -9.29 31.37
N LEU A 434 -16.53 -8.85 31.14
CA LEU A 434 -16.18 -7.43 31.02
C LEU A 434 -16.98 -6.74 29.91
N ARG A 435 -17.02 -7.34 28.71
CA ARG A 435 -17.76 -6.78 27.56
C ARG A 435 -19.26 -6.70 27.83
N ARG A 436 -19.84 -7.67 28.51
CA ARG A 436 -21.25 -7.65 28.92
C ARG A 436 -21.56 -6.47 29.85
N VAL A 437 -20.68 -6.19 30.83
CA VAL A 437 -20.82 -5.01 31.70
C VAL A 437 -20.72 -3.71 30.91
N LEU A 438 -19.72 -3.60 30.04
CA LEU A 438 -19.47 -2.38 29.27
C LEU A 438 -20.55 -2.12 28.21
N SER A 439 -21.15 -3.16 27.63
CA SER A 439 -22.23 -3.04 26.63
C SER A 439 -23.57 -2.55 27.22
N GLY A 440 -23.75 -2.65 28.54
CA GLY A 440 -24.91 -2.10 29.25
C GLY A 440 -24.82 -0.61 29.55
N LEU A 441 -23.68 0.02 29.25
CA LEU A 441 -23.38 1.43 29.52
C LEU A 441 -23.37 2.26 28.22
N ASP A 442 -23.60 3.57 28.34
CA ASP A 442 -23.36 4.44 27.22
C ASP A 442 -21.85 4.57 26.92
N THR A 443 -21.49 5.05 25.72
CA THR A 443 -20.11 5.13 25.24
C THR A 443 -19.19 5.89 26.21
N HIS A 444 -19.68 6.95 26.84
CA HIS A 444 -18.90 7.74 27.79
C HIS A 444 -18.69 7.03 29.11
N GLN A 445 -19.77 6.45 29.66
CA GLN A 445 -19.74 5.69 30.92
C GLN A 445 -18.84 4.47 30.80
N ALA A 446 -18.87 3.78 29.65
CA ALA A 446 -18.06 2.59 29.42
C ALA A 446 -16.56 2.87 29.47
N ILE A 447 -16.09 3.91 28.77
CA ILE A 447 -14.67 4.26 28.76
C ILE A 447 -14.23 4.89 30.11
N ASP A 448 -15.08 5.72 30.73
CA ASP A 448 -14.79 6.32 32.02
C ASP A 448 -14.66 5.25 33.11
N LEU A 449 -15.58 4.25 33.13
CA LEU A 449 -15.50 3.11 34.05
C LEU A 449 -14.22 2.30 33.82
N LEU A 450 -13.94 1.91 32.57
CA LEU A 450 -12.77 1.10 32.23
C LEU A 450 -11.47 1.81 32.68
N MET A 451 -11.30 3.06 32.33
CA MET A 451 -10.12 3.85 32.69
C MET A 451 -9.99 4.03 34.19
N SER A 452 -11.09 4.28 34.92
CA SER A 452 -11.08 4.45 36.36
C SER A 452 -10.60 3.19 37.09
N GLN A 453 -11.00 2.01 36.62
CA GLN A 453 -10.56 0.74 37.19
C GLN A 453 -9.12 0.40 36.79
N LEU A 454 -8.71 0.66 35.54
CA LEU A 454 -7.33 0.46 35.10
C LEU A 454 -6.33 1.33 35.91
N ARG A 455 -6.71 2.54 36.27
CA ARG A 455 -5.86 3.41 37.12
C ARG A 455 -5.62 2.87 38.55
N LYS A 456 -6.54 2.01 39.06
CA LYS A 456 -6.41 1.38 40.39
C LYS A 456 -5.52 0.15 40.37
N THR A 457 -5.22 -0.40 39.20
CA THR A 457 -4.45 -1.63 39.02
C THR A 457 -3.12 -1.36 38.33
N ASN A 458 -2.10 -2.18 38.59
CA ASN A 458 -0.78 -2.03 37.99
C ASN A 458 -0.71 -2.66 36.62
N THR A 459 -1.42 -3.76 36.42
CA THR A 459 -1.41 -4.55 35.16
C THR A 459 -2.81 -4.91 34.72
N ASN A 460 -2.97 -5.27 33.43
CA ASN A 460 -4.22 -5.81 32.89
C ASN A 460 -4.58 -7.15 33.52
N TYR A 461 -3.56 -7.96 33.87
CA TYR A 461 -3.79 -9.21 34.57
C TYR A 461 -4.44 -8.99 35.96
N GLU A 462 -3.91 -8.04 36.76
CA GLU A 462 -4.50 -7.65 38.06
C GLU A 462 -5.93 -7.16 37.87
N PHE A 463 -6.19 -6.33 36.85
CA PHE A 463 -7.53 -5.84 36.54
C PHE A 463 -8.50 -7.00 36.17
N LEU A 464 -8.08 -7.94 35.32
CA LEU A 464 -8.89 -9.08 34.95
C LEU A 464 -9.23 -9.98 36.16
N LEU A 465 -8.28 -10.17 37.06
CA LEU A 465 -8.57 -10.90 38.31
C LEU A 465 -9.62 -10.19 39.18
N GLN A 466 -9.65 -8.85 39.20
CA GLN A 466 -10.70 -8.11 39.90
C GLN A 466 -12.05 -8.30 39.22
N VAL A 467 -12.11 -8.23 37.88
CA VAL A 467 -13.34 -8.47 37.10
C VAL A 467 -13.87 -9.87 37.37
N ALA A 468 -13.00 -10.88 37.40
CA ALA A 468 -13.39 -12.26 37.70
C ALA A 468 -14.06 -12.43 39.06
N LYS A 469 -13.57 -11.68 40.09
CA LYS A 469 -14.09 -11.75 41.45
C LYS A 469 -15.38 -10.93 41.67
N THR A 470 -15.53 -9.81 40.97
CA THR A 470 -16.61 -8.83 41.24
C THR A 470 -17.82 -9.01 40.34
N THR A 471 -17.67 -9.71 39.20
CA THR A 471 -18.79 -9.93 38.27
C THR A 471 -19.50 -11.24 38.61
N PRO A 472 -20.81 -11.24 38.97
CA PRO A 472 -21.54 -12.47 39.26
C PRO A 472 -21.56 -13.41 38.05
N THR A 473 -21.32 -14.70 38.30
CA THR A 473 -21.55 -15.77 37.32
C THR A 473 -23.04 -15.99 37.21
N LEU A 474 -23.61 -15.76 36.02
CA LEU A 474 -24.99 -16.14 35.78
C LEU A 474 -25.10 -17.66 35.62
N PRO A 475 -26.25 -18.30 36.03
CA PRO A 475 -26.44 -19.77 36.03
C PRO A 475 -26.40 -20.45 34.65
N GLN A 476 -26.10 -19.75 33.54
CA GLN A 476 -26.09 -20.29 32.19
C GLN A 476 -24.68 -20.55 31.62
N ASP A 477 -23.61 -20.35 32.41
CA ASP A 477 -22.25 -20.55 31.96
C ASP A 477 -21.67 -21.94 32.38
N GLU A 478 -22.54 -22.92 32.78
CA GLU A 478 -22.17 -24.30 33.19
C GLU A 478 -22.68 -25.37 32.18
N GLU A 479 -22.69 -25.11 30.86
CA GLU A 479 -22.82 -26.16 29.85
C GLU A 479 -21.68 -26.24 28.90
#